data_befc88fe866ac73217d1a8aec7d4d32b
#
_entry.id   befc88fe866ac73217d1a8aec7d4d32b
#
_cell.length_a   1.000
_cell.length_b   1.000
_cell.length_c   1.000
_cell.angle_alpha   90.00
_cell.angle_beta   90.00
_cell.angle_gamma   90.00
#
_symmetry.space_group_name_H-M   'P 1'
#
loop_
_entity.id
_entity.type
_entity.pdbx_description
1 polymer ?
#
loop_
_entity_poly.entity_id
_entity_poly.type
_entity_poly.pdbx_seq_one_letter_code
_entity_poly.pdbx_strand_id
1 'polypeptide(L)' 'LKELTNQTTTQFVRNIRLKQAAILLAEKRHNINEIATLTGFSDSNYFSTSFKEAYGMTPREYIEKHQQA' A
#
# COMPACT_ATOMS: atom_id res chain seq x y z
N LEU A 1 21.60 17.19 -3.02
CA LEU A 1 21.28 16.85 -3.31
C LEU A 1 20.41 16.56 -3.66
N LYS A 2 20.21 16.70 -3.81
CA LYS A 2 19.60 16.38 -4.15
C LYS A 2 18.85 15.93 -4.70
N GLU A 3 18.40 16.21 -5.03
CA GLU A 3 17.81 15.67 -5.73
C GLU A 3 17.63 14.80 -6.24
N LEU A 4 18.20 14.99 -5.94
CA LEU A 4 18.36 13.94 -6.59
C LEU A 4 17.27 13.03 -6.73
N THR A 5 16.49 12.82 -5.81
CA THR A 5 15.34 12.00 -5.98
C THR A 5 14.27 12.79 -6.66
N ASN A 6 13.49 12.16 -7.46
CA ASN A 6 12.37 12.80 -8.11
C ASN A 6 11.11 12.66 -7.30
N GLN A 7 11.20 12.16 -6.09
CA GLN A 7 10.01 11.95 -5.29
C GLN A 7 9.61 13.24 -4.60
N THR A 8 8.33 13.52 -4.63
CA THR A 8 7.77 14.60 -3.86
C THR A 8 7.52 14.13 -2.44
N THR A 9 7.24 15.08 -1.55
CA THR A 9 6.87 14.71 -0.19
C THR A 9 5.64 13.81 -0.17
N THR A 10 4.68 14.09 -1.05
CA THR A 10 3.48 13.27 -1.14
C THR A 10 3.81 11.84 -1.52
N GLN A 11 4.69 11.66 -2.49
CA GLN A 11 5.08 10.32 -2.89
C GLN A 11 5.83 9.58 -1.78
N PHE A 12 6.67 10.31 -1.07
CA PHE A 12 7.41 9.69 0.01
C PHE A 12 6.47 9.18 1.10
N VAL A 13 5.52 10.01 1.51
CA VAL A 13 4.54 9.62 2.51
C VAL A 13 3.68 8.46 2.01
N ARG A 14 3.26 8.53 0.75
CA ARG A 14 2.47 7.45 0.18
C ARG A 14 3.22 6.12 0.21
N ASN A 15 4.50 6.15 -0.12
CA ASN A 15 5.29 4.92 -0.12
C ASN A 15 5.39 4.32 1.28
N ILE A 16 5.53 5.18 2.29
CA ILE A 16 5.56 4.69 3.67
C ILE A 16 4.23 4.05 4.03
N ARG A 17 3.13 4.68 3.65
CA ARG A 17 1.81 4.15 3.94
C ARG A 17 1.58 2.82 3.25
N LEU A 18 2.03 2.70 2.00
CA LEU A 18 1.89 1.46 1.27
C LEU A 18 2.71 0.34 1.91
N LYS A 19 3.88 0.67 2.40
CA LYS A 19 4.70 -0.32 3.07
C LYS A 19 4.00 -0.83 4.33
N GLN A 20 3.42 0.06 5.11
CA GLN A 20 2.68 -0.36 6.29
C GLN A 20 1.46 -1.17 5.91
N ALA A 21 0.79 -0.79 4.82
CA ALA A 21 -0.36 -1.54 4.35
C ALA A 21 0.04 -2.96 3.97
N ALA A 22 1.20 -3.12 3.34
CA ALA A 22 1.66 -4.44 2.96
C ALA A 22 1.85 -5.33 4.19
N ILE A 23 2.38 -4.75 5.26
CA ILE A 23 2.54 -5.51 6.49
C ILE A 23 1.19 -5.95 7.04
N LEU A 24 0.22 -5.03 7.05
CA LEU A 24 -1.11 -5.35 7.55
C LEU A 24 -1.80 -6.39 6.68
N LEU A 25 -1.60 -6.31 5.38
CA LEU A 25 -2.17 -7.30 4.46
C LEU A 25 -1.60 -8.69 4.74
N ALA A 26 -0.31 -8.75 5.00
CA ALA A 26 0.33 -10.03 5.28
C ALA A 26 -0.15 -10.63 6.60
N GLU A 27 -0.55 -9.78 7.55
CA GLU A 27 -1.05 -10.25 8.83
C GLU A 27 -2.46 -10.82 8.73
N LYS A 28 -3.21 -10.42 7.72
CA LYS A 28 -4.57 -10.92 7.45
C LYS A 28 -5.54 -10.66 8.59
N ARG A 29 -5.33 -9.60 9.34
CA ARG A 29 -6.20 -9.25 10.46
C ARG A 29 -7.29 -8.26 10.08
N HIS A 30 -7.11 -7.56 8.95
CA HIS A 30 -8.01 -6.50 8.54
C HIS A 30 -8.39 -6.70 7.09
N ASN A 31 -9.55 -6.20 6.72
CA ASN A 31 -9.92 -6.23 5.31
C ASN A 31 -9.26 -5.04 4.60
N ILE A 32 -9.38 -5.03 3.28
CA ILE A 32 -8.70 -4.03 2.47
C ILE A 32 -9.20 -2.62 2.80
N ASN A 33 -10.51 -2.46 3.00
CA ASN A 33 -11.06 -1.15 3.35
C ASN A 33 -10.51 -0.65 4.68
N GLU A 34 -10.41 -1.52 5.66
CA GLU A 34 -9.86 -1.15 6.94
C GLU A 34 -8.41 -0.73 6.83
N ILE A 35 -7.64 -1.47 6.05
CA ILE A 35 -6.23 -1.18 5.88
C ILE A 35 -6.05 0.17 5.21
N ALA A 36 -6.87 0.47 4.20
CA ALA A 36 -6.81 1.78 3.56
C ALA A 36 -7.02 2.89 4.58
N THR A 37 -8.02 2.73 5.45
CA THR A 37 -8.31 3.72 6.46
C THR A 37 -7.18 3.81 7.48
N LEU A 38 -6.70 2.67 7.94
CA LEU A 38 -5.66 2.64 8.97
C LEU A 38 -4.36 3.27 8.49
N THR A 39 -4.07 3.13 7.22
CA THR A 39 -2.83 3.68 6.67
C THR A 39 -2.99 5.09 6.12
N GLY A 40 -4.19 5.67 6.25
CA GLY A 40 -4.38 7.07 5.93
C GLY A 40 -4.80 7.36 4.50
N PHE A 41 -5.26 6.37 3.77
CA PHE A 41 -5.79 6.61 2.43
C PHE A 41 -7.24 7.04 2.53
N SER A 42 -7.62 7.99 1.69
CA SER A 42 -8.96 8.56 1.77
C SER A 42 -10.02 7.63 1.19
N ASP A 43 -9.64 6.71 0.29
CA ASP A 43 -10.59 5.76 -0.22
C ASP A 43 -9.85 4.54 -0.72
N SER A 44 -10.57 3.41 -0.75
CA SER A 44 -9.93 2.13 -1.05
C SER A 44 -9.56 1.98 -2.53
N ASN A 45 -10.26 2.67 -3.43
CA ASN A 45 -9.89 2.63 -4.84
C ASN A 45 -8.53 3.30 -5.05
N TYR A 46 -8.35 4.46 -4.43
CA TYR A 46 -7.06 5.14 -4.50
C TYR A 46 -5.97 4.28 -3.90
N PHE A 47 -6.26 3.66 -2.75
CA PHE A 47 -5.31 2.78 -2.11
C PHE A 47 -4.93 1.62 -3.04
N SER A 48 -5.93 0.96 -3.62
CA SER A 48 -5.67 -0.19 -4.50
C SER A 48 -4.83 0.20 -5.70
N THR A 49 -5.17 1.33 -6.33
CA THR A 49 -4.42 1.79 -7.48
C THR A 49 -2.98 2.11 -7.11
N SER A 50 -2.80 2.82 -6.00
CA SER A 50 -1.46 3.17 -5.54
C SER A 50 -0.64 1.93 -5.20
N PHE A 51 -1.26 0.98 -4.54
CA PHE A 51 -0.58 -0.26 -4.17
C PHE A 51 -0.15 -1.02 -5.42
N LYS A 52 -1.04 -1.12 -6.39
CA LYS A 52 -0.71 -1.83 -7.61
C LYS A 52 0.46 -1.17 -8.34
N GLU A 53 0.48 0.15 -8.38
CA GLU A 53 1.58 0.86 -9.02
C GLU A 53 2.91 0.63 -8.32
N ALA A 54 2.87 0.52 -7.00
CA ALA A 54 4.10 0.36 -6.24
C ALA A 54 4.58 -1.08 -6.20
N TYR A 55 3.66 -2.03 -6.13
CA TYR A 55 4.01 -3.43 -5.91
C TYR A 55 3.75 -4.32 -7.11
N GLY A 56 3.12 -3.81 -8.14
CA GLY A 56 2.83 -4.60 -9.34
C GLY A 56 1.64 -5.53 -9.19
N MET A 57 0.93 -5.46 -8.08
CA MET A 57 -0.26 -6.28 -7.88
C MET A 57 -1.21 -5.56 -6.95
N THR A 58 -2.49 -5.90 -7.03
CA THR A 58 -3.48 -5.28 -6.15
C THR A 58 -3.31 -5.80 -4.73
N PRO A 59 -3.86 -5.08 -3.74
CA PRO A 59 -3.82 -5.58 -2.36
C PRO A 59 -4.45 -6.95 -2.22
N ARG A 60 -5.51 -7.21 -2.97
CA ARG A 60 -6.15 -8.51 -2.92
C ARG A 60 -5.23 -9.61 -3.44
N GLU A 61 -4.57 -9.34 -4.55
CA GLU A 61 -3.61 -10.29 -5.10
C GLU A 61 -2.46 -10.53 -4.14
N TYR A 62 -2.05 -9.49 -3.45
CA TYR A 62 -0.98 -9.59 -2.47
C TYR A 62 -1.39 -10.54 -1.34
N ILE A 63 -2.62 -10.40 -0.85
CA ILE A 63 -3.13 -11.30 0.18
C ILE A 63 -3.15 -12.74 -0.30
N GLU A 64 -3.67 -12.94 -1.50
CA GLU A 64 -3.78 -14.29 -2.05
C GLU A 64 -2.40 -14.92 -2.22
N LYS A 65 -1.44 -14.14 -2.63
CA LYS A 65 -0.09 -14.64 -2.82
C LYS A 65 0.49 -15.10 -1.49
N HIS A 66 0.23 -14.37 -0.41
CA HIS A 66 0.76 -14.72 0.89
C HIS A 66 -0.02 -15.84 1.57
N GLN A 67 -1.23 -16.09 1.13
CA GLN A 67 -1.99 -17.19 1.69
C GLN A 67 -1.42 -18.55 1.33
N GLN A 68 -0.67 -18.61 0.27
CA GLN A 68 -0.13 -19.88 -0.22
C GLN A 68 1.14 -20.30 0.48
N ALA A 69 1.64 -19.46 1.34
CA ALA A 69 2.89 -19.78 2.02
C ALA A 69 2.73 -20.87 3.07
#